data_b058a6cc28f7f2e478d476ef88e67584
#
_entry.id   b058a6cc28f7f2e478d476ef88e67584
#
_cell.length_a   1.000
_cell.length_b   1.000
_cell.length_c   1.000
_cell.angle_alpha   90.00
_cell.angle_beta   90.00
_cell.angle_gamma   90.00
#
_symmetry.space_group_name_H-M   'P 1'
#
loop_
_entity.id
_entity.type
_entity.pdbx_description
1 polymer ?
#
loop_
_entity_poly.entity_id
_entity_poly.type
_entity_poly.pdbx_seq_one_letter_code
_entity_poly.pdbx_strand_id
1 'polypeptide(L)'
;MDDFEKLLVKNKPEAQSLALELRRLVQRLVPKAEEKIQKGWGVADYRFGSSGRGFMTIGPQKGYVNLYFMDGVDLDDPDGLLEGTGKRMRHVKILKPEDLKKRSLHALIRQAARRGNQ
;
A
#
# COMPACT_ATOMS: atom_id res chain seq x y z
N MET A 1 -2.28 1.84 -21.18
CA MET A 1 -2.03 1.38 -19.79
C MET A 1 -0.81 2.09 -19.22
N ASP A 2 -0.92 2.61 -18.00
CA ASP A 2 0.25 3.14 -17.33
C ASP A 2 1.11 2.00 -16.73
N ASP A 3 2.24 2.35 -16.12
CA ASP A 3 3.15 1.33 -15.58
C ASP A 3 2.53 0.50 -14.46
N PHE A 4 1.67 1.11 -13.64
CA PHE A 4 0.99 0.36 -12.57
C PHE A 4 0.05 -0.68 -13.16
N GLU A 5 -0.75 -0.29 -14.15
CA GLU A 5 -1.68 -1.21 -14.81
C GLU A 5 -0.93 -2.37 -15.49
N LYS A 6 0.25 -2.10 -16.05
CA LYS A 6 1.09 -3.15 -16.65
C LYS A 6 1.55 -4.19 -15.64
N LEU A 7 1.75 -3.81 -14.37
CA LEU A 7 2.10 -4.76 -13.33
C LEU A 7 0.97 -5.76 -13.06
N LEU A 8 -0.27 -5.37 -13.33
CA LEU A 8 -1.44 -6.15 -12.95
C LEU A 8 -1.87 -7.20 -13.96
N VAL A 9 -1.28 -7.22 -15.16
CA VAL A 9 -1.77 -8.08 -16.24
C VAL A 9 -1.74 -9.58 -15.92
N LYS A 10 -0.85 -10.00 -15.02
CA LYS A 10 -0.72 -11.40 -14.61
C LYS A 10 -1.62 -11.77 -13.43
N ASN A 11 -2.29 -10.79 -12.84
CA ASN A 11 -3.11 -10.99 -11.66
C ASN A 11 -4.54 -11.35 -12.07
N LYS A 12 -5.24 -12.03 -11.16
CA LYS A 12 -6.68 -12.31 -11.37
C LYS A 12 -7.45 -10.99 -11.42
N PRO A 13 -8.58 -10.93 -12.16
CA PRO A 13 -9.37 -9.69 -12.26
C PRO A 13 -9.74 -9.08 -10.91
N GLU A 14 -10.06 -9.90 -9.91
CA GLU A 14 -10.40 -9.43 -8.57
C GLU A 14 -9.22 -8.69 -7.93
N ALA A 15 -8.02 -9.24 -8.05
CA ALA A 15 -6.81 -8.63 -7.52
C ALA A 15 -6.47 -7.35 -8.28
N GLN A 16 -6.68 -7.32 -9.60
CA GLN A 16 -6.48 -6.12 -10.40
C GLN A 16 -7.38 -4.99 -9.92
N SER A 17 -8.67 -5.28 -9.72
CA SER A 17 -9.63 -4.29 -9.24
C SER A 17 -9.27 -3.77 -7.87
N LEU A 18 -8.90 -4.66 -6.95
CA LEU A 18 -8.49 -4.27 -5.59
C LEU A 18 -7.26 -3.38 -5.60
N ALA A 19 -6.27 -3.72 -6.44
CA ALA A 19 -5.04 -2.93 -6.54
C ALA A 19 -5.32 -1.52 -7.07
N LEU A 20 -6.18 -1.40 -8.09
CA LEU A 20 -6.54 -0.10 -8.65
C LEU A 20 -7.34 0.74 -7.65
N GLU A 21 -8.25 0.13 -6.90
CA GLU A 21 -9.01 0.82 -5.87
C GLU A 21 -8.12 1.25 -4.71
N LEU A 22 -7.19 0.40 -4.29
CA LEU A 22 -6.23 0.74 -3.25
C LEU A 22 -5.35 1.91 -3.67
N ARG A 23 -4.90 1.90 -4.92
CA ARG A 23 -4.11 3.01 -5.49
C ARG A 23 -4.88 4.33 -5.39
N ARG A 24 -6.15 4.33 -5.79
CA ARG A 24 -7.00 5.52 -5.71
C ARG A 24 -7.17 5.98 -4.27
N LEU A 25 -7.35 5.04 -3.34
CA LEU A 25 -7.47 5.35 -1.92
C LEU A 25 -6.20 6.04 -1.39
N VAL A 26 -5.03 5.47 -1.70
CA VAL A 26 -3.74 6.06 -1.28
C VAL A 26 -3.59 7.47 -1.85
N GLN A 27 -3.88 7.65 -3.14
CA GLN A 27 -3.76 8.96 -3.79
C GLN A 27 -4.73 9.98 -3.19
N ARG A 28 -5.91 9.54 -2.78
CA ARG A 28 -6.91 10.41 -2.15
C ARG A 28 -6.49 10.80 -0.74
N LEU A 29 -6.00 9.85 0.05
CA LEU A 29 -5.63 10.09 1.45
C LEU A 29 -4.27 10.79 1.58
N VAL A 30 -3.36 10.56 0.63
CA VAL A 30 -2.01 11.11 0.69
C VAL A 30 -1.66 11.72 -0.68
N PRO A 31 -2.33 12.83 -1.05
CA PRO A 31 -2.17 13.38 -2.41
C PRO A 31 -0.77 13.90 -2.72
N LYS A 32 0.04 14.20 -1.71
CA LYS A 32 1.41 14.71 -1.92
C LYS A 32 2.44 13.61 -2.08
N ALA A 33 2.09 12.35 -1.83
CA ALA A 33 3.04 11.26 -2.01
C ALA A 33 3.30 11.01 -3.49
N GLU A 34 4.54 10.73 -3.82
CA GLU A 34 4.93 10.36 -5.17
C GLU A 34 4.93 8.83 -5.29
N GLU A 35 4.41 8.34 -6.41
CA GLU A 35 4.36 6.92 -6.73
C GLU A 35 5.55 6.56 -7.60
N LYS A 36 6.27 5.52 -7.22
CA LYS A 36 7.35 4.97 -8.03
C LYS A 36 7.10 3.50 -8.28
N ILE A 37 7.05 3.11 -9.55
CA ILE A 37 6.86 1.72 -9.93
C ILE A 37 8.19 1.01 -9.92
N GLN A 38 8.28 -0.07 -9.15
CA GLN A 38 9.45 -0.94 -9.09
C GLN A 38 9.15 -2.20 -9.91
N LYS A 39 9.46 -2.15 -11.20
CA LYS A 39 9.11 -3.23 -12.13
C LYS A 39 9.71 -4.58 -11.73
N GLY A 40 10.96 -4.58 -11.27
CA GLY A 40 11.65 -5.80 -10.87
C GLY A 40 11.01 -6.49 -9.67
N TRP A 41 10.38 -5.73 -8.78
CA TRP A 41 9.68 -6.25 -7.62
C TRP A 41 8.17 -6.39 -7.83
N GLY A 42 7.64 -5.79 -8.91
CA GLY A 42 6.21 -5.82 -9.21
C GLY A 42 5.37 -5.04 -8.21
N VAL A 43 5.88 -3.91 -7.74
CA VAL A 43 5.22 -3.13 -6.68
C VAL A 43 5.22 -1.63 -7.01
N ALA A 44 4.35 -0.89 -6.31
CA ALA A 44 4.32 0.57 -6.37
C ALA A 44 4.69 1.13 -5.01
N ASP A 45 5.80 1.87 -4.95
CA ASP A 45 6.26 2.54 -3.73
C ASP A 45 5.71 3.95 -3.65
N TYR A 46 5.45 4.39 -2.43
CA TYR A 46 5.01 5.76 -2.15
C TYR A 46 6.03 6.44 -1.25
N ARG A 47 6.40 7.67 -1.63
CA ARG A 47 7.43 8.46 -0.95
C ARG A 47 7.14 9.94 -1.06
N PHE A 48 7.82 10.74 -0.25
CA PHE A 48 7.74 12.20 -0.36
C PHE A 48 9.05 12.70 -0.97
N GLY A 49 8.96 13.27 -2.17
CA GLY A 49 10.12 13.71 -2.91
C GLY A 49 10.84 12.57 -3.63
N SER A 50 11.52 12.89 -4.72
CA SER A 50 12.17 11.90 -5.59
C SER A 50 13.32 11.16 -4.91
N SER A 51 13.96 11.79 -3.92
CA SER A 51 15.04 11.20 -3.15
C SER A 51 14.57 10.61 -1.81
N GLY A 52 13.28 10.71 -1.51
CA GLY A 52 12.70 10.22 -0.27
C GLY A 52 12.70 8.70 -0.21
N ARG A 53 12.80 8.16 1.01
CA ARG A 53 12.65 6.73 1.24
C ARG A 53 11.17 6.36 1.16
N GLY A 54 10.89 5.20 0.55
CA GLY A 54 9.52 4.68 0.51
C GLY A 54 9.00 4.38 1.92
N PHE A 55 7.77 4.79 2.21
CA PHE A 55 7.15 4.54 3.50
C PHE A 55 6.00 3.53 3.40
N MET A 56 5.48 3.32 2.20
CA MET A 56 4.33 2.44 1.97
C MET A 56 4.43 1.87 0.55
N THR A 57 4.02 0.63 0.38
CA THR A 57 4.15 -0.07 -0.90
C THR A 57 2.90 -0.90 -1.19
N ILE A 58 2.34 -0.76 -2.39
CA ILE A 58 1.29 -1.64 -2.88
C ILE A 58 1.95 -2.82 -3.58
N GLY A 59 1.70 -4.03 -3.07
CA GLY A 59 2.22 -5.27 -3.64
C GLY A 59 1.12 -6.20 -4.08
N PRO A 60 0.76 -6.18 -5.39
CA PRO A 60 -0.25 -7.11 -5.91
C PRO A 60 0.24 -8.54 -5.79
N GLN A 61 -0.67 -9.42 -5.32
CA GLN A 61 -0.46 -10.85 -5.26
C GLN A 61 -1.38 -11.52 -6.28
N LYS A 62 -1.29 -12.81 -6.45
CA LYS A 62 -2.06 -13.50 -7.49
C LYS A 62 -3.57 -13.24 -7.35
N GLY A 63 -4.12 -13.41 -6.17
CA GLY A 63 -5.57 -13.29 -5.91
C GLY A 63 -5.98 -12.22 -4.92
N TYR A 64 -5.04 -11.40 -4.44
CA TYR A 64 -5.30 -10.35 -3.46
C TYR A 64 -4.19 -9.30 -3.53
N VAL A 65 -4.22 -8.32 -2.65
CA VAL A 65 -3.23 -7.23 -2.64
C VAL A 65 -2.73 -7.02 -1.22
N ASN A 66 -1.42 -6.84 -1.07
CA ASN A 66 -0.84 -6.42 0.21
C ASN A 66 -0.52 -4.93 0.16
N LEU A 67 -0.79 -4.25 1.27
CA LEU A 67 -0.29 -2.90 1.49
C LEU A 67 0.78 -2.99 2.58
N TYR A 68 2.03 -2.73 2.20
CA TYR A 68 3.17 -2.82 3.11
C TYR A 68 3.47 -1.45 3.72
N PHE A 69 3.74 -1.46 5.03
CA PHE A 69 4.18 -0.28 5.77
C PHE A 69 5.61 -0.52 6.23
N MET A 70 6.54 0.29 5.77
CA MET A 70 7.97 0.06 6.02
C MET A 70 8.32 0.11 7.51
N ASP A 71 7.68 0.98 8.27
CA ASP A 71 7.84 1.08 9.72
C ASP A 71 6.57 0.64 10.45
N GLY A 72 5.95 -0.41 9.95
CA GLY A 72 4.67 -0.91 10.48
C GLY A 72 4.67 -1.20 11.97
N VAL A 73 5.81 -1.63 12.53
CA VAL A 73 5.92 -1.93 13.96
C VAL A 73 5.66 -0.71 14.84
N ASP A 74 5.82 0.49 14.31
CA ASP A 74 5.65 1.74 15.06
C ASP A 74 4.25 2.34 14.95
N LEU A 75 3.38 1.71 14.17
CA LEU A 75 2.03 2.24 13.94
C LEU A 75 1.06 1.73 15.01
N ASP A 76 0.11 2.60 15.39
CA ASP A 76 -1.00 2.20 16.25
C ASP A 76 -1.97 1.37 15.43
N ASP A 77 -2.25 0.16 15.90
CA ASP A 77 -3.08 -0.82 15.19
C ASP A 77 -4.11 -1.45 16.15
N PRO A 78 -5.06 -0.65 16.66
CA PRO A 78 -6.00 -1.14 17.67
C PRO A 78 -6.90 -2.27 17.17
N ASP A 79 -7.17 -2.33 15.86
CA ASP A 79 -8.03 -3.36 15.29
C ASP A 79 -7.27 -4.61 14.82
N GLY A 80 -5.95 -4.60 14.98
CA GLY A 80 -5.13 -5.76 14.65
C GLY A 80 -5.10 -6.11 13.17
N LEU A 81 -5.06 -5.10 12.29
CA LEU A 81 -5.01 -5.32 10.84
C LEU A 81 -3.62 -5.72 10.34
N LEU A 82 -2.58 -5.30 11.05
CA LEU A 82 -1.20 -5.52 10.59
C LEU A 82 -0.74 -6.94 10.82
N GLU A 83 -0.13 -7.53 9.81
CA GLU A 83 0.43 -8.87 9.82
C GLU A 83 1.91 -8.82 9.50
N GLY A 84 2.65 -9.83 9.90
CA GLY A 84 4.06 -9.97 9.56
C GLY A 84 4.92 -10.15 10.79
N THR A 85 6.17 -10.59 10.57
CA THR A 85 7.13 -10.92 11.63
C THR A 85 8.48 -10.23 11.45
N GLY A 86 8.62 -9.36 10.45
CA GLY A 86 9.86 -8.61 10.23
C GLY A 86 10.17 -7.65 11.36
N LYS A 87 11.40 -7.16 11.41
CA LYS A 87 11.82 -6.24 12.46
C LYS A 87 11.09 -4.91 12.40
N ARG A 88 10.76 -4.42 11.20
CA ARG A 88 10.15 -3.12 11.01
C ARG A 88 8.87 -3.19 10.16
N MET A 89 8.91 -3.94 9.07
CA MET A 89 7.83 -3.95 8.10
C MET A 89 6.63 -4.78 8.55
N ARG A 90 5.44 -4.25 8.28
CA ARG A 90 4.17 -4.97 8.45
C ARG A 90 3.32 -4.73 7.22
N HIS A 91 2.28 -5.54 7.04
CA HIS A 91 1.36 -5.36 5.92
C HIS A 91 -0.08 -5.61 6.33
N VAL A 92 -0.99 -5.04 5.56
CA VAL A 92 -2.42 -5.35 5.61
C VAL A 92 -2.77 -6.11 4.35
N LYS A 93 -3.45 -7.25 4.51
CA LYS A 93 -3.91 -8.05 3.39
C LYS A 93 -5.29 -7.55 2.95
N ILE A 94 -5.42 -7.15 1.70
CA ILE A 94 -6.68 -6.69 1.10
C ILE A 94 -7.25 -7.85 0.28
N LEU A 95 -8.33 -8.44 0.75
CA LEU A 95 -8.95 -9.62 0.14
C LEU A 95 -10.23 -9.30 -0.61
N LYS A 96 -10.91 -8.21 -0.24
CA LYS A 96 -12.21 -7.85 -0.80
C LYS A 96 -12.41 -6.34 -0.72
N PRO A 97 -13.34 -5.78 -1.52
CA PRO A 97 -13.57 -4.33 -1.55
C PRO A 97 -13.90 -3.72 -0.19
N GLU A 98 -14.61 -4.44 0.68
CA GLU A 98 -14.98 -3.98 2.01
C GLU A 98 -13.76 -3.66 2.86
N ASP A 99 -12.64 -4.37 2.64
CA ASP A 99 -11.40 -4.11 3.38
C ASP A 99 -10.88 -2.70 3.15
N LEU A 100 -11.13 -2.14 1.96
CA LEU A 100 -10.69 -0.79 1.60
C LEU A 100 -11.51 0.31 2.27
N LYS A 101 -12.67 -0.03 2.82
CA LYS A 101 -13.58 0.92 3.47
C LYS A 101 -13.34 1.04 4.97
N LYS A 102 -12.49 0.20 5.54
CA LYS A 102 -12.23 0.20 6.98
C LYS A 102 -11.53 1.48 7.42
N ARG A 103 -12.12 2.16 8.42
CA ARG A 103 -11.51 3.37 8.98
C ARG A 103 -10.14 3.12 9.59
N SER A 104 -9.96 1.92 10.16
CA SER A 104 -8.67 1.51 10.73
C SER A 104 -7.59 1.43 9.66
N LEU A 105 -7.92 0.99 8.45
CA LEU A 105 -6.97 1.01 7.33
C LEU A 105 -6.60 2.45 6.96
N HIS A 106 -7.61 3.32 6.84
CA HIS A 106 -7.38 4.73 6.51
C HIS A 106 -6.49 5.40 7.55
N ALA A 107 -6.69 5.07 8.82
CA ALA A 107 -5.88 5.62 9.92
C ALA A 107 -4.42 5.17 9.80
N LEU A 108 -4.18 3.90 9.46
CA LEU A 108 -2.83 3.38 9.26
C LEU A 108 -2.12 4.09 8.10
N ILE A 109 -2.83 4.30 7.00
CA ILE A 109 -2.28 5.01 5.83
C ILE A 109 -1.87 6.43 6.23
N ARG A 110 -2.73 7.14 6.96
CA ARG A 110 -2.43 8.51 7.41
C ARG A 110 -1.27 8.56 8.39
N GLN A 111 -1.19 7.61 9.33
CA GLN A 111 -0.06 7.52 10.26
C GLN A 111 1.25 7.31 9.50
N ALA A 112 1.26 6.36 8.55
CA ALA A 112 2.44 6.06 7.76
C ALA A 112 2.89 7.29 6.96
N ALA A 113 1.95 8.03 6.40
CA ALA A 113 2.25 9.25 5.65
C ALA A 113 2.88 10.32 6.53
N ARG A 114 2.35 10.53 7.75
CA ARG A 114 2.91 11.50 8.69
C ARG A 114 4.35 11.15 9.06
N ARG A 115 4.63 9.88 9.31
CA ARG A 115 5.99 9.42 9.62
C ARG A 115 6.91 9.55 8.42
N GLY A 116 6.42 9.20 7.24
CA GLY A 116 7.21 9.26 6.00
C GLY A 116 7.57 10.68 5.58
N ASN A 117 6.82 11.67 6.05
CA ASN A 117 7.02 13.08 5.70
C ASN A 117 7.86 13.84 6.74
N GLN A 118 8.46 13.15 7.67
CA GLN A 118 9.32 13.76 8.69
C GLN A 118 10.76 13.90 8.20
#